data_9e5042adaedff64f5687775065b8cd14
#
_entry.id   9e5042adaedff64f5687775065b8cd14
#
_cell.length_a   1.000
_cell.length_b   1.000
_cell.length_c   1.000
_cell.angle_alpha   90.00
_cell.angle_beta   90.00
_cell.angle_gamma   90.00
#
_symmetry.space_group_name_H-M   'P 1'
#
loop_
_entity.id
_entity.type
_entity.pdbx_description
1 polymer ?
#
loop_
_entity_poly.entity_id
_entity_poly.type
_entity_poly.pdbx_seq_one_letter_code
_entity_poly.pdbx_strand_id
1 'polypeptide(L)'
;VGANVIISRFLGAQREDRANQAIHTALVLSIITGFIVSIIGEIIARPLLELMSTPTEVLPFAVLYLRVCFIGMFFLTIYNFESAILRAGGDTKRPLYCLIVSGTINVVLNLVFVILFKLDVAGVALATTIADATSSLLLFRILYKEEGALQVRLDNMKMEWVYTKEILI
;
A
#
# COMPACT_ATOMS: atom_id res chain seq x y z
N VAL A 1 -8.43 -8.48 -3.83
CA VAL A 1 -8.84 -9.85 -4.18
C VAL A 1 -8.80 -10.02 -5.70
N GLY A 2 -9.40 -9.12 -6.49
CA GLY A 2 -9.49 -9.24 -7.95
C GLY A 2 -8.15 -9.39 -8.67
N ALA A 3 -7.15 -8.56 -8.35
CA ALA A 3 -5.83 -8.63 -8.98
C ALA A 3 -5.18 -10.02 -8.81
N ASN A 4 -5.26 -10.61 -7.61
CA ASN A 4 -4.72 -11.94 -7.35
C ASN A 4 -5.39 -13.01 -8.23
N VAL A 5 -6.73 -13.01 -8.31
CA VAL A 5 -7.51 -13.99 -9.08
C VAL A 5 -7.17 -13.94 -10.57
N ILE A 6 -7.09 -12.75 -11.14
CA ILE A 6 -6.82 -12.58 -12.57
C ILE A 6 -5.39 -12.99 -12.92
N ILE A 7 -4.41 -12.53 -12.12
CA ILE A 7 -3.01 -12.86 -12.35
C ILE A 7 -2.77 -14.36 -12.21
N SER A 8 -3.29 -14.99 -11.15
CA SER A 8 -3.14 -16.44 -10.95
C SER A 8 -3.82 -17.25 -12.06
N ARG A 9 -4.96 -16.79 -12.60
CA ARG A 9 -5.64 -17.40 -13.75
C ARG A 9 -4.77 -17.37 -15.01
N PHE A 10 -4.14 -16.22 -15.32
CA PHE A 10 -3.26 -16.12 -16.48
C PHE A 10 -1.96 -16.91 -16.31
N LEU A 11 -1.38 -16.92 -15.11
CA LEU A 11 -0.22 -17.75 -14.81
C LEU A 11 -0.53 -19.23 -14.92
N GLY A 12 -1.67 -19.70 -14.39
CA GLY A 12 -2.13 -21.08 -14.51
C GLY A 12 -2.43 -21.49 -15.95
N ALA A 13 -2.84 -20.55 -16.81
CA ALA A 13 -3.06 -20.78 -18.24
C ALA A 13 -1.78 -20.66 -19.09
N GLN A 14 -0.60 -20.48 -18.47
CA GLN A 14 0.70 -20.28 -19.12
C GLN A 14 0.71 -19.08 -20.11
N ARG A 15 -0.09 -18.06 -19.85
CA ARG A 15 -0.17 -16.84 -20.66
C ARG A 15 0.63 -15.73 -19.99
N GLU A 16 1.94 -15.85 -19.99
CA GLU A 16 2.86 -14.94 -19.30
C GLU A 16 2.71 -13.47 -19.73
N ASP A 17 2.53 -13.21 -21.02
CA ASP A 17 2.36 -11.86 -21.54
C ASP A 17 1.11 -11.17 -20.94
N ARG A 18 -0.01 -11.91 -20.86
CA ARG A 18 -1.25 -11.37 -20.27
C ARG A 18 -1.13 -11.21 -18.76
N ALA A 19 -0.44 -12.13 -18.09
CA ALA A 19 -0.15 -11.99 -16.66
C ALA A 19 0.67 -10.73 -16.40
N ASN A 20 1.70 -10.49 -17.21
CA ASN A 20 2.54 -9.29 -17.07
C ASN A 20 1.76 -8.00 -17.31
N GLN A 21 0.90 -7.94 -18.34
CA GLN A 21 0.02 -6.80 -18.58
C GLN A 21 -0.96 -6.55 -17.42
N ALA A 22 -1.55 -7.61 -16.86
CA ALA A 22 -2.43 -7.50 -15.70
C ALA A 22 -1.69 -7.00 -14.45
N ILE A 23 -0.42 -7.40 -14.25
CA ILE A 23 0.45 -6.95 -13.16
C ILE A 23 0.72 -5.44 -13.29
N HIS A 24 1.13 -4.96 -14.47
CA HIS A 24 1.37 -3.54 -14.68
C HIS A 24 0.10 -2.70 -14.48
N THR A 25 -1.05 -3.20 -14.99
CA THR A 25 -2.35 -2.56 -14.78
C THR A 25 -2.71 -2.50 -13.29
N ALA A 26 -2.49 -3.59 -12.54
CA ALA A 26 -2.75 -3.65 -11.10
C ALA A 26 -1.88 -2.65 -10.32
N LEU A 27 -0.59 -2.50 -10.68
CA LEU A 27 0.30 -1.52 -10.05
C LEU A 27 -0.11 -0.08 -10.34
N VAL A 28 -0.45 0.24 -11.60
CA VAL A 28 -0.96 1.58 -11.93
C VAL A 28 -2.25 1.87 -11.19
N LEU A 29 -3.15 0.89 -11.13
CA LEU A 29 -4.40 1.01 -10.39
C LEU A 29 -4.16 1.22 -8.89
N SER A 30 -3.17 0.55 -8.30
CA SER A 30 -2.82 0.73 -6.89
C SER A 30 -2.34 2.15 -6.59
N ILE A 31 -1.51 2.73 -7.46
CA ILE A 31 -1.03 4.10 -7.34
C ILE A 31 -2.19 5.09 -7.43
N ILE A 32 -3.06 4.94 -8.45
CA ILE A 32 -4.22 5.82 -8.64
C ILE A 32 -5.18 5.71 -7.44
N THR A 33 -5.53 4.49 -7.04
CA THR A 33 -6.46 4.24 -5.92
C THR A 33 -5.88 4.75 -4.61
N GLY A 34 -4.60 4.46 -4.33
CA GLY A 34 -3.91 4.94 -3.14
C GLY A 34 -3.88 6.46 -3.07
N PHE A 35 -3.61 7.13 -4.19
CA PHE A 35 -3.62 8.58 -4.28
C PHE A 35 -5.01 9.18 -4.06
N ILE A 36 -6.05 8.60 -4.67
CA ILE A 36 -7.45 9.02 -4.49
C ILE A 36 -7.86 8.87 -3.02
N VAL A 37 -7.59 7.71 -2.40
CA VAL A 37 -7.94 7.44 -0.99
C VAL A 37 -7.22 8.41 -0.06
N SER A 38 -5.93 8.67 -0.31
CA SER A 38 -5.14 9.62 0.47
C SER A 38 -5.72 11.04 0.41
N ILE A 39 -6.03 11.55 -0.80
CA ILE A 39 -6.62 12.89 -0.97
C ILE A 39 -8.01 12.98 -0.33
N ILE A 40 -8.87 12.00 -0.57
CA ILE A 40 -10.21 11.99 0.03
C ILE A 40 -10.09 11.98 1.55
N GLY A 41 -9.19 11.16 2.09
CA GLY A 41 -8.93 11.08 3.53
C GLY A 41 -8.46 12.41 4.12
N GLU A 42 -7.54 13.11 3.45
CA GLU A 42 -7.07 14.44 3.87
C GLU A 42 -8.21 15.46 3.96
N ILE A 43 -9.11 15.46 2.97
CA ILE A 43 -10.24 16.39 2.93
C ILE A 43 -11.27 16.06 4.02
N ILE A 44 -11.55 14.76 4.24
CA ILE A 44 -12.61 14.29 5.13
C ILE A 44 -12.14 14.19 6.59
N ALA A 45 -10.84 14.14 6.85
CA ALA A 45 -10.29 13.90 8.20
C ALA A 45 -10.88 14.82 9.27
N ARG A 46 -10.94 16.12 9.03
CA ARG A 46 -11.47 17.09 9.98
C ARG A 46 -13.00 17.03 10.10
N PRO A 47 -13.79 17.11 9.00
CA PRO A 47 -15.25 17.00 9.08
C PRO A 47 -15.73 15.72 9.76
N LEU A 48 -15.02 14.60 9.51
CA LEU A 48 -15.36 13.31 10.11
C LEU A 48 -15.22 13.35 11.63
N LEU A 49 -14.13 13.91 12.15
CA LEU A 49 -13.88 14.01 13.59
C LEU A 49 -14.85 15.01 14.27
N GLU A 50 -15.20 16.09 13.59
CA GLU A 50 -16.21 17.03 14.08
C GLU A 50 -17.60 16.37 14.15
N LEU A 51 -17.97 15.57 13.13
CA LEU A 51 -19.21 14.80 13.12
C LEU A 51 -19.28 13.75 14.24
N MET A 52 -18.12 13.17 14.59
CA MET A 52 -18.00 12.23 15.72
C MET A 52 -18.02 12.92 17.09
N SER A 53 -18.26 14.25 17.14
CA SER A 53 -18.29 15.04 18.38
C SER A 53 -16.99 14.94 19.18
N THR A 54 -15.85 14.89 18.50
CA THR A 54 -14.54 14.85 19.14
C THR A 54 -14.31 16.12 19.97
N PRO A 55 -13.90 16.03 21.25
CA PRO A 55 -13.65 17.18 22.10
C PRO A 55 -12.66 18.19 21.47
N THR A 56 -12.96 19.47 21.59
CA THR A 56 -12.18 20.55 20.96
C THR A 56 -10.72 20.58 21.37
N GLU A 57 -10.40 20.12 22.57
CA GLU A 57 -9.04 20.01 23.09
C GLU A 57 -8.20 18.96 22.39
N VAL A 58 -8.81 17.85 21.96
CA VAL A 58 -8.15 16.71 21.33
C VAL A 58 -8.22 16.79 19.81
N LEU A 59 -9.18 17.54 19.27
CA LEU A 59 -9.47 17.62 17.83
C LEU A 59 -8.23 17.92 16.96
N PRO A 60 -7.36 18.92 17.28
CA PRO A 60 -6.21 19.22 16.43
C PRO A 60 -5.20 18.06 16.38
N PHE A 61 -4.99 17.33 17.46
CA PHE A 61 -4.10 16.19 17.51
C PHE A 61 -4.68 14.99 16.76
N ALA A 62 -6.00 14.75 16.89
CA ALA A 62 -6.70 13.69 16.18
C ALA A 62 -6.72 13.95 14.67
N VAL A 63 -6.92 15.21 14.23
CA VAL A 63 -6.86 15.59 12.82
C VAL A 63 -5.45 15.36 12.27
N LEU A 64 -4.40 15.79 12.98
CA LEU A 64 -3.02 15.57 12.56
C LEU A 64 -2.70 14.08 12.42
N TYR A 65 -3.07 13.27 13.41
CA TYR A 65 -2.91 11.83 13.38
C TYR A 65 -3.58 11.21 12.15
N LEU A 66 -4.85 11.54 11.94
CA LEU A 66 -5.65 10.96 10.87
C LEU A 66 -5.11 11.35 9.49
N ARG A 67 -4.66 12.59 9.31
CA ARG A 67 -4.01 13.04 8.08
C ARG A 67 -2.73 12.28 7.77
N VAL A 68 -1.84 12.14 8.75
CA VAL A 68 -0.61 11.37 8.56
C VAL A 68 -0.93 9.91 8.22
N CYS A 69 -1.94 9.32 8.86
CA CYS A 69 -2.41 7.97 8.52
C CYS A 69 -2.94 7.89 7.08
N PHE A 70 -3.68 8.88 6.60
CA PHE A 70 -4.17 8.88 5.21
C PHE A 70 -3.04 9.00 4.17
N ILE A 71 -1.96 9.70 4.48
CA ILE A 71 -0.73 9.67 3.66
C ILE A 71 -0.15 8.24 3.66
N GLY A 72 -0.13 7.57 4.82
CA GLY A 72 0.30 6.17 4.93
C GLY A 72 -0.54 5.20 4.10
N MET A 73 -1.84 5.44 3.97
CA MET A 73 -2.77 4.62 3.17
C MET A 73 -2.35 4.51 1.69
N PHE A 74 -1.66 5.51 1.15
CA PHE A 74 -1.06 5.44 -0.19
C PHE A 74 -0.09 4.26 -0.29
N PHE A 75 0.87 4.18 0.61
CA PHE A 75 1.88 3.12 0.63
C PHE A 75 1.27 1.76 0.98
N LEU A 76 0.36 1.73 1.93
CA LEU A 76 -0.37 0.52 2.32
C LEU A 76 -1.16 -0.07 1.14
N THR A 77 -1.79 0.78 0.33
CA THR A 77 -2.53 0.34 -0.86
C THR A 77 -1.58 -0.29 -1.87
N ILE A 78 -0.45 0.34 -2.17
CA ILE A 78 0.56 -0.20 -3.09
C ILE A 78 1.06 -1.55 -2.56
N TYR A 79 1.45 -1.64 -1.29
CA TYR A 79 1.87 -2.89 -0.65
C TYR A 79 0.85 -4.01 -0.81
N ASN A 80 -0.45 -3.73 -0.63
CA ASN A 80 -1.51 -4.71 -0.77
C ASN A 80 -1.59 -5.30 -2.20
N PHE A 81 -1.44 -4.46 -3.22
CA PHE A 81 -1.42 -4.91 -4.61
C PHE A 81 -0.15 -5.70 -4.93
N GLU A 82 1.02 -5.22 -4.54
CA GLU A 82 2.31 -5.91 -4.70
C GLU A 82 2.31 -7.28 -4.02
N SER A 83 1.78 -7.35 -2.80
CA SER A 83 1.60 -8.58 -2.05
C SER A 83 0.62 -9.54 -2.74
N ALA A 84 -0.44 -9.03 -3.37
CA ALA A 84 -1.39 -9.83 -4.14
C ALA A 84 -0.74 -10.40 -5.41
N ILE A 85 0.13 -9.65 -6.09
CA ILE A 85 0.88 -10.09 -7.27
C ILE A 85 1.81 -11.26 -6.91
N LEU A 86 2.61 -11.13 -5.84
CA LEU A 86 3.51 -12.20 -5.40
C LEU A 86 2.73 -13.46 -4.97
N ARG A 87 1.62 -13.29 -4.25
CA ARG A 87 0.76 -14.41 -3.86
C ARG A 87 0.13 -15.10 -5.06
N ALA A 88 -0.23 -14.37 -6.11
CA ALA A 88 -0.72 -14.95 -7.36
C ALA A 88 0.34 -15.84 -8.03
N GLY A 89 1.62 -15.48 -7.90
CA GLY A 89 2.76 -16.30 -8.32
C GLY A 89 3.12 -17.46 -7.38
N GLY A 90 2.35 -17.66 -6.29
CA GLY A 90 2.58 -18.71 -5.29
C GLY A 90 3.54 -18.33 -4.17
N ASP A 91 4.08 -17.10 -4.16
CA ASP A 91 4.98 -16.64 -3.13
C ASP A 91 4.24 -15.88 -2.02
N THR A 92 4.05 -16.54 -0.91
CA THR A 92 3.48 -15.95 0.31
C THR A 92 4.52 -15.56 1.34
N LYS A 93 5.76 -16.04 1.19
CA LYS A 93 6.81 -15.86 2.19
C LYS A 93 7.45 -14.49 2.10
N ARG A 94 7.79 -14.03 0.88
CA ARG A 94 8.44 -12.73 0.69
C ARG A 94 7.57 -11.55 1.18
N PRO A 95 6.26 -11.47 0.88
CA PRO A 95 5.39 -10.46 1.50
C PRO A 95 5.36 -10.51 3.02
N LEU A 96 5.34 -11.71 3.60
CA LEU A 96 5.38 -11.89 5.05
C LEU A 96 6.69 -11.37 5.67
N TYR A 97 7.84 -11.67 5.06
CA TYR A 97 9.12 -11.14 5.53
C TYR A 97 9.18 -9.61 5.47
N CYS A 98 8.70 -9.00 4.39
CA CYS A 98 8.62 -7.55 4.29
C CYS A 98 7.74 -6.95 5.40
N LEU A 99 6.62 -7.61 5.71
CA LEU A 99 5.73 -7.18 6.80
C LEU A 99 6.40 -7.30 8.17
N ILE A 100 7.14 -8.37 8.45
CA ILE A 100 7.88 -8.55 9.70
C ILE A 100 8.95 -7.45 9.84
N VAL A 101 9.71 -7.18 8.79
CA VAL A 101 10.73 -6.12 8.79
C VAL A 101 10.08 -4.75 9.04
N SER A 102 9.04 -4.40 8.31
CA SER A 102 8.34 -3.11 8.49
C SER A 102 7.67 -3.00 9.86
N GLY A 103 7.09 -4.09 10.38
CA GLY A 103 6.54 -4.14 11.72
C GLY A 103 7.61 -3.91 12.81
N THR A 104 8.79 -4.49 12.65
CA THR A 104 9.92 -4.24 13.55
C THR A 104 10.36 -2.78 13.49
N ILE A 105 10.47 -2.20 12.29
CA ILE A 105 10.78 -0.78 12.09
C ILE A 105 9.71 0.10 12.74
N ASN A 106 8.43 -0.26 12.57
CA ASN A 106 7.31 0.47 13.20
C ASN A 106 7.46 0.52 14.72
N VAL A 107 7.72 -0.62 15.37
CA VAL A 107 7.91 -0.68 16.84
C VAL A 107 9.09 0.19 17.27
N VAL A 108 10.24 0.08 16.61
CA VAL A 108 11.43 0.86 16.94
C VAL A 108 11.18 2.36 16.75
N LEU A 109 10.58 2.75 15.62
CA LEU A 109 10.27 4.16 15.36
C LEU A 109 9.22 4.73 16.32
N ASN A 110 8.23 3.93 16.73
CA ASN A 110 7.28 4.34 17.77
C ASN A 110 8.00 4.68 19.08
N LEU A 111 8.90 3.81 19.53
CA LEU A 111 9.68 4.07 20.75
C LEU A 111 10.54 5.34 20.61
N VAL A 112 11.21 5.51 19.48
CA VAL A 112 12.05 6.67 19.21
C VAL A 112 11.22 7.96 19.15
N PHE A 113 10.14 7.98 18.38
CA PHE A 113 9.35 9.20 18.17
C PHE A 113 8.54 9.59 19.40
N VAL A 114 8.01 8.62 20.14
CA VAL A 114 7.20 8.92 21.33
C VAL A 114 8.08 9.21 22.55
N ILE A 115 9.14 8.41 22.79
CA ILE A 115 9.95 8.53 24.01
C ILE A 115 11.03 9.59 23.83
N LEU A 116 11.80 9.53 22.74
CA LEU A 116 12.97 10.38 22.54
C LEU A 116 12.58 11.75 21.98
N PHE A 117 11.74 11.79 20.94
CA PHE A 117 11.32 13.05 20.30
C PHE A 117 10.06 13.66 20.93
N LYS A 118 9.34 12.95 21.79
CA LYS A 118 8.11 13.39 22.46
C LYS A 118 7.05 13.92 21.49
N LEU A 119 6.95 13.24 20.32
CA LEU A 119 5.99 13.61 19.28
C LEU A 119 4.57 13.08 19.55
N ASP A 120 4.36 12.42 20.69
CA ASP A 120 3.07 11.89 21.11
C ASP A 120 2.33 11.13 19.97
N VAL A 121 1.10 11.51 19.72
CA VAL A 121 0.23 10.88 18.73
C VAL A 121 0.76 11.02 17.30
N ALA A 122 1.38 12.15 16.96
CA ALA A 122 1.96 12.38 15.64
C ALA A 122 3.14 11.45 15.38
N GLY A 123 3.93 11.12 16.41
CA GLY A 123 5.03 10.16 16.32
C GLY A 123 4.55 8.75 15.93
N VAL A 124 3.45 8.30 16.51
CA VAL A 124 2.85 6.99 16.19
C VAL A 124 2.40 6.94 14.73
N ALA A 125 1.71 7.98 14.25
CA ALA A 125 1.24 8.04 12.87
C ALA A 125 2.41 8.06 11.87
N LEU A 126 3.47 8.83 12.16
CA LEU A 126 4.68 8.89 11.33
C LEU A 126 5.41 7.53 11.29
N ALA A 127 5.56 6.87 12.44
CA ALA A 127 6.17 5.54 12.50
C ALA A 127 5.42 4.53 11.63
N THR A 128 4.09 4.54 11.68
CA THR A 128 3.25 3.67 10.85
C THR A 128 3.41 4.00 9.37
N THR A 129 3.34 5.27 8.99
CA THR A 129 3.52 5.70 7.59
C THR A 129 4.89 5.31 7.03
N ILE A 130 5.96 5.45 7.80
CA ILE A 130 7.32 5.05 7.40
C ILE A 130 7.41 3.52 7.27
N ALA A 131 6.79 2.77 8.17
CA ALA A 131 6.76 1.32 8.09
C ALA A 131 6.01 0.83 6.85
N ASP A 132 4.85 1.42 6.52
CA ASP A 132 4.09 1.11 5.32
C ASP A 132 4.88 1.45 4.05
N ALA A 133 5.53 2.61 4.01
CA ALA A 133 6.42 2.99 2.91
C ALA A 133 7.58 2.00 2.76
N THR A 134 8.18 1.56 3.87
CA THR A 134 9.28 0.59 3.85
C THR A 134 8.82 -0.76 3.29
N SER A 135 7.65 -1.26 3.71
CA SER A 135 7.13 -2.54 3.21
C SER A 135 6.82 -2.50 1.71
N SER A 136 6.21 -1.42 1.23
CA SER A 136 5.93 -1.22 -0.19
C SER A 136 7.22 -1.12 -1.00
N LEU A 137 8.20 -0.31 -0.58
CA LEU A 137 9.49 -0.18 -1.27
C LEU A 137 10.26 -1.50 -1.33
N LEU A 138 10.23 -2.31 -0.27
CA LEU A 138 10.86 -3.63 -0.24
C LEU A 138 10.20 -4.58 -1.23
N LEU A 139 8.87 -4.64 -1.27
CA LEU A 139 8.15 -5.48 -2.21
C LEU A 139 8.33 -5.02 -3.66
N PHE A 140 8.29 -3.70 -3.90
CA PHE A 140 8.57 -3.14 -5.23
C PHE A 140 9.95 -3.55 -5.73
N ARG A 141 10.98 -3.47 -4.86
CA ARG A 141 12.34 -3.90 -5.20
C ARG A 141 12.41 -5.39 -5.51
N ILE A 142 11.64 -6.23 -4.81
CA ILE A 142 11.56 -7.66 -5.08
C ILE A 142 10.93 -7.90 -6.46
N LEU A 143 9.78 -7.29 -6.75
CA LEU A 143 9.09 -7.40 -8.04
C LEU A 143 9.92 -6.87 -9.22
N TYR A 144 10.69 -5.80 -9.00
CA TYR A 144 11.58 -5.25 -10.02
C TYR A 144 12.74 -6.18 -10.37
N LYS A 145 13.23 -6.96 -9.37
CA LYS A 145 14.33 -7.94 -9.56
C LYS A 145 13.83 -9.32 -9.97
N GLU A 146 12.52 -9.53 -9.99
CA GLU A 146 11.93 -10.80 -10.40
C GLU A 146 12.19 -11.04 -11.90
N GLU A 147 12.27 -12.31 -12.29
CA GLU A 147 12.41 -12.73 -13.70
C GLU A 147 11.12 -13.37 -14.19
N GLY A 148 10.86 -13.34 -15.50
CA GLY A 148 9.68 -13.94 -16.11
C GLY A 148 8.42 -13.08 -16.02
N ALA A 149 7.26 -13.75 -15.90
CA ALA A 149 5.94 -13.12 -15.98
C ALA A 149 5.66 -12.11 -14.84
N LEU A 150 6.32 -12.26 -13.67
CA LEU A 150 6.15 -11.38 -12.51
C LEU A 150 7.07 -10.15 -12.55
N GLN A 151 7.97 -10.05 -13.54
CA GLN A 151 8.88 -8.92 -13.64
C GLN A 151 8.14 -7.61 -13.89
N VAL A 152 8.36 -6.63 -13.04
CA VAL A 152 7.86 -5.27 -13.23
C VAL A 152 8.90 -4.44 -13.97
N ARG A 153 8.51 -3.90 -15.13
CA ARG A 153 9.34 -2.97 -15.93
C ARG A 153 8.67 -1.62 -15.98
N LEU A 154 9.37 -0.59 -15.55
CA LEU A 154 8.85 0.78 -15.55
C LEU A 154 8.49 1.28 -16.96
N ASP A 155 9.18 0.79 -17.99
CA ASP A 155 8.93 1.16 -19.39
C ASP A 155 7.60 0.61 -19.94
N ASN A 156 7.03 -0.41 -19.31
CA ASN A 156 5.81 -1.08 -19.72
C ASN A 156 4.59 -0.74 -18.82
N MET A 157 4.69 0.27 -17.96
CA MET A 157 3.58 0.71 -17.12
C MET A 157 2.47 1.34 -17.97
N LYS A 158 1.59 0.50 -18.50
CA LYS A 158 0.39 0.90 -19.25
C LYS A 158 -0.84 0.37 -18.53
N MET A 159 -1.86 1.22 -18.42
CA MET A 159 -3.15 0.83 -17.89
C MET A 159 -4.00 0.29 -19.03
N GLU A 160 -4.33 -1.01 -18.99
CA GLU A 160 -5.25 -1.61 -19.92
C GLU A 160 -6.67 -1.67 -19.32
N TRP A 161 -7.60 -0.99 -19.94
CA TRP A 161 -8.98 -0.86 -19.46
C TRP A 161 -9.71 -2.19 -19.32
N VAL A 162 -9.34 -3.18 -20.11
CA VAL A 162 -9.91 -4.53 -20.06
C VAL A 162 -9.60 -5.18 -18.70
N TYR A 163 -8.35 -5.15 -18.27
CA TYR A 163 -7.93 -5.72 -16.97
C TYR A 163 -8.41 -4.89 -15.79
N THR A 164 -8.52 -3.57 -15.95
CA THR A 164 -9.05 -2.69 -14.91
C THR A 164 -10.47 -3.10 -14.51
N LYS A 165 -11.35 -3.37 -15.48
CA LYS A 165 -12.72 -3.86 -15.20
C LYS A 165 -12.72 -5.21 -14.49
N GLU A 166 -11.88 -6.14 -14.91
CA GLU A 166 -11.82 -7.47 -14.32
C GLU A 166 -11.21 -7.44 -12.89
N ILE A 167 -10.36 -6.48 -12.57
CA ILE A 167 -9.77 -6.30 -11.22
C ILE A 167 -10.79 -5.70 -10.24
N LEU A 168 -11.70 -4.83 -10.73
CA LEU A 168 -12.67 -4.12 -9.90
C LEU A 168 -13.97 -4.90 -9.64
N ILE A 169 -14.28 -5.91 -10.46
CA ILE A 169 -15.44 -6.81 -10.32
C ILE A 169 -15.04 -8.05 -9.52
#